data_9c0430f530bf53044c14e4da9ca992df
#
_entry.id   9c0430f530bf53044c14e4da9ca992df
#
_cell.length_a   1.000
_cell.length_b   1.000
_cell.length_c   1.000
_cell.angle_alpha   90.00
_cell.angle_beta   90.00
_cell.angle_gamma   90.00
#
_symmetry.space_group_name_H-M   'P 1'
#
loop_
_entity.id
_entity.type
_entity.pdbx_description
1 polymer ?
#
loop_
_entity_poly.entity_id
_entity_poly.type
_entity_poly.pdbx_seq_one_letter_code
_entity_poly.pdbx_strand_id
1 'polypeptide(L)'
;MWDKAKLYWSKTNRWHRVFLIFLIVELRLVPGGQVGFWCNDPALSHPFTGDTVNWKWLLVTTIFLPLVVMLLAERKYHRNEKSKLKMKSQVLAWYTEYLFGLLLNVTVVQTLKLMVGSPRPHFFDTCQPEEALSCQGSEYVQTYTCTKAVWQHQSDKSFPSGHTSLALHAGIFIAYYMRRRAEDTRAIWSLQGLTLLSALYCSVSRLSDHRHHWWDVLAGATLALPILLYTILFLCKNFECSGIEPDTDQCTTTSITDKSHINVHAATISSESETDRPHSNVTEVHT
;
A
#
# COMPACT_ATOMS: atom_id res chain seq x y z
N MET A 1 -35.80 7.45 9.38
CA MET A 1 -34.61 8.15 8.86
C MET A 1 -33.45 7.19 8.64
N TRP A 2 -33.16 6.29 9.57
CA TRP A 2 -32.10 5.26 9.48
C TRP A 2 -32.23 4.29 8.30
N ASP A 3 -33.45 3.84 7.97
CA ASP A 3 -33.68 2.87 6.89
C ASP A 3 -33.47 3.47 5.49
N LYS A 4 -33.82 4.76 5.32
CA LYS A 4 -33.52 5.48 4.07
C LYS A 4 -32.01 5.68 3.88
N ALA A 5 -31.29 5.96 4.98
CA ALA A 5 -29.82 6.09 4.94
C ALA A 5 -29.14 4.75 4.62
N LYS A 6 -29.60 3.63 5.23
CA LYS A 6 -29.10 2.28 4.90
C LYS A 6 -29.33 1.93 3.44
N LEU A 7 -30.52 2.22 2.90
CA LEU A 7 -30.86 1.93 1.50
C LEU A 7 -30.01 2.78 0.53
N TYR A 8 -29.79 4.06 0.85
CA TYR A 8 -28.92 4.92 0.07
C TYR A 8 -27.48 4.41 0.10
N TRP A 9 -26.96 4.06 1.29
CA TRP A 9 -25.61 3.55 1.48
C TRP A 9 -25.37 2.23 0.75
N SER A 10 -26.35 1.32 0.71
CA SER A 10 -26.22 0.05 -0.03
C SER A 10 -26.16 0.21 -1.54
N LYS A 11 -26.79 1.27 -2.08
CA LYS A 11 -26.82 1.58 -3.52
C LYS A 11 -25.62 2.42 -3.99
N THR A 12 -24.88 3.06 -3.08
CA THR A 12 -23.73 3.90 -3.44
C THR A 12 -22.51 3.07 -3.80
N ASN A 13 -21.78 3.51 -4.83
CA ASN A 13 -20.52 2.90 -5.23
C ASN A 13 -19.49 3.02 -4.07
N ARG A 14 -18.64 2.00 -3.92
CA ARG A 14 -17.56 1.96 -2.92
C ARG A 14 -16.69 3.22 -2.90
N TRP A 15 -16.37 3.80 -4.06
CA TRP A 15 -15.63 5.05 -4.21
C TRP A 15 -16.32 6.22 -3.53
N HIS A 16 -17.62 6.42 -3.79
CA HIS A 16 -18.38 7.50 -3.18
C HIS A 16 -18.45 7.36 -1.66
N ARG A 17 -18.58 6.13 -1.15
CA ARG A 17 -18.62 5.89 0.29
C ARG A 17 -17.32 6.28 0.98
N VAL A 18 -16.19 5.81 0.47
CA VAL A 18 -14.88 6.12 1.05
C VAL A 18 -14.56 7.62 0.90
N PHE A 19 -14.85 8.20 -0.27
CA PHE A 19 -14.64 9.61 -0.53
C PHE A 19 -15.53 10.51 0.37
N LEU A 20 -16.78 10.13 0.62
CA LEU A 20 -17.64 10.85 1.54
C LEU A 20 -17.10 10.82 2.97
N ILE A 21 -16.64 9.66 3.46
CA ILE A 21 -15.99 9.55 4.76
C ILE A 21 -14.76 10.44 4.82
N PHE A 22 -13.91 10.39 3.78
CA PHE A 22 -12.73 11.24 3.67
C PHE A 22 -13.11 12.73 3.78
N LEU A 23 -14.13 13.18 3.04
CA LEU A 23 -14.59 14.57 3.10
C LEU A 23 -15.11 14.97 4.49
N ILE A 24 -15.91 14.10 5.13
CA ILE A 24 -16.43 14.35 6.49
C ILE A 24 -15.29 14.56 7.48
N VAL A 25 -14.25 13.72 7.38
CA VAL A 25 -13.06 13.78 8.25
C VAL A 25 -12.19 15.01 7.94
N GLU A 26 -11.93 15.28 6.66
CA GLU A 26 -11.06 16.39 6.24
C GLU A 26 -11.70 17.76 6.52
N LEU A 27 -13.03 17.87 6.29
CA LEU A 27 -13.82 19.07 6.61
C LEU A 27 -14.17 19.18 8.11
N ARG A 28 -13.74 18.20 8.93
CA ARG A 28 -13.99 18.20 10.39
C ARG A 28 -15.46 18.33 10.77
N LEU A 29 -16.33 17.67 10.05
CA LEU A 29 -17.76 17.66 10.33
C LEU A 29 -18.11 16.81 11.57
N VAL A 30 -17.11 16.11 12.14
CA VAL A 30 -17.21 15.37 13.41
C VAL A 30 -16.18 15.91 14.40
N PRO A 31 -16.48 15.92 15.71
CA PRO A 31 -15.53 16.34 16.72
C PRO A 31 -14.30 15.43 16.73
N GLY A 32 -13.12 16.01 16.89
CA GLY A 32 -11.85 15.29 17.02
C GLY A 32 -11.50 15.03 18.47
N GLY A 33 -10.59 14.08 18.68
CA GLY A 33 -9.91 13.89 19.95
C GLY A 33 -8.86 14.98 20.20
N GLN A 34 -8.50 15.17 21.45
CA GLN A 34 -7.40 16.00 21.88
C GLN A 34 -6.67 15.29 23.01
N VAL A 35 -5.39 15.00 22.81
CA VAL A 35 -4.50 14.46 23.85
C VAL A 35 -3.78 15.65 24.49
N GLY A 36 -3.83 15.74 25.81
CA GLY A 36 -3.12 16.77 26.59
C GLY A 36 -1.60 16.61 26.53
N PHE A 37 -0.92 17.45 27.29
CA PHE A 37 0.53 17.46 27.35
C PHE A 37 1.04 17.61 28.81
N TRP A 38 2.28 17.19 29.06
CA TRP A 38 2.98 17.48 30.32
C TRP A 38 3.68 18.82 30.22
N CYS A 39 3.60 19.61 31.28
CA CYS A 39 4.32 20.88 31.34
C CYS A 39 5.82 20.67 31.15
N ASN A 40 6.43 21.49 30.29
CA ASN A 40 7.85 21.43 29.95
C ASN A 40 8.33 20.07 29.38
N ASP A 41 7.46 19.32 28.71
CA ASP A 41 7.83 18.05 28.09
C ASP A 41 8.90 18.22 26.99
N PRO A 42 10.12 17.72 27.20
CA PRO A 42 11.18 17.84 26.19
C PRO A 42 10.86 17.17 24.87
N ALA A 43 10.02 16.12 24.88
CA ALA A 43 9.60 15.42 23.66
C ALA A 43 8.67 16.25 22.76
N LEU A 44 8.06 17.32 23.30
CA LEU A 44 7.19 18.25 22.58
C LEU A 44 7.81 19.64 22.34
N SER A 45 9.08 19.84 22.75
CA SER A 45 9.79 21.14 22.77
C SER A 45 10.74 21.34 21.57
N HIS A 46 10.69 20.48 20.58
CA HIS A 46 11.55 20.61 19.39
C HIS A 46 11.15 21.81 18.52
N PRO A 47 12.10 22.49 17.89
CA PRO A 47 11.80 23.56 16.95
C PRO A 47 11.20 22.99 15.66
N PHE A 48 10.31 23.75 15.02
CA PHE A 48 9.78 23.44 13.70
C PHE A 48 10.75 23.88 12.62
N THR A 49 11.36 22.92 11.93
CA THR A 49 12.37 23.15 10.87
C THR A 49 11.85 22.96 9.44
N GLY A 50 10.56 22.61 9.30
CA GLY A 50 9.95 22.31 7.99
C GLY A 50 9.89 20.83 7.67
N ASP A 51 9.78 20.50 6.39
CA ASP A 51 9.66 19.13 5.87
C ASP A 51 10.76 18.83 4.86
N THR A 52 11.61 17.85 5.12
CA THR A 52 12.57 17.31 4.13
C THR A 52 11.82 16.73 2.92
N VAL A 53 10.75 15.98 3.16
CA VAL A 53 9.85 15.48 2.12
C VAL A 53 8.54 16.23 2.20
N ASN A 54 8.31 17.12 1.23
CA ASN A 54 7.07 17.89 1.18
C ASN A 54 5.88 17.00 0.82
N TRP A 55 4.76 17.17 1.53
CA TRP A 55 3.56 16.36 1.33
C TRP A 55 2.96 16.45 -0.09
N LYS A 56 3.09 17.60 -0.77
CA LYS A 56 2.59 17.78 -2.14
C LYS A 56 3.35 16.90 -3.13
N TRP A 57 4.69 16.88 -3.02
CA TRP A 57 5.53 16.02 -3.85
C TRP A 57 5.31 14.54 -3.54
N LEU A 58 5.14 14.20 -2.26
CA LEU A 58 4.79 12.83 -1.87
C LEU A 58 3.48 12.39 -2.52
N LEU A 59 2.43 13.23 -2.46
CA LEU A 59 1.13 12.92 -3.07
C LEU A 59 1.24 12.76 -4.59
N VAL A 60 1.93 13.68 -5.28
CA VAL A 60 2.16 13.59 -6.73
C VAL A 60 2.90 12.30 -7.08
N THR A 61 3.97 11.97 -6.37
CA THR A 61 4.74 10.74 -6.65
C THR A 61 3.95 9.47 -6.35
N THR A 62 3.21 9.41 -5.26
CA THR A 62 2.39 8.24 -4.92
C THR A 62 1.22 8.03 -5.88
N ILE A 63 0.71 9.08 -6.52
CA ILE A 63 -0.33 8.97 -7.54
C ILE A 63 0.27 8.57 -8.89
N PHE A 64 1.24 9.32 -9.41
CA PHE A 64 1.66 9.19 -10.81
C PHE A 64 2.76 8.15 -11.05
N LEU A 65 3.69 7.97 -10.10
CA LEU A 65 4.81 7.04 -10.29
C LEU A 65 4.36 5.59 -10.52
N PRO A 66 3.37 5.04 -9.78
CA PRO A 66 2.89 3.68 -10.05
C PRO A 66 2.35 3.53 -11.47
N LEU A 67 1.57 4.49 -11.97
CA LEU A 67 1.05 4.46 -13.34
C LEU A 67 2.17 4.42 -14.37
N VAL A 68 3.17 5.30 -14.22
CA VAL A 68 4.32 5.36 -15.13
C VAL A 68 5.07 4.03 -15.14
N VAL A 69 5.36 3.47 -13.95
CA VAL A 69 6.06 2.19 -13.84
C VAL A 69 5.27 1.05 -14.46
N MET A 70 3.95 0.98 -14.21
CA MET A 70 3.07 -0.03 -14.78
C MET A 70 3.04 0.05 -16.31
N LEU A 71 2.88 1.25 -16.88
CA LEU A 71 2.87 1.44 -18.33
C LEU A 71 4.22 1.12 -18.98
N LEU A 72 5.33 1.46 -18.33
CA LEU A 72 6.68 1.16 -18.85
C LEU A 72 7.00 -0.34 -18.77
N ALA A 73 6.63 -1.00 -17.68
CA ALA A 73 6.83 -2.44 -17.52
C ALA A 73 6.11 -3.23 -18.61
N GLU A 74 4.88 -2.86 -18.93
CA GLU A 74 4.07 -3.59 -19.93
C GLU A 74 4.42 -3.23 -21.38
N ARG A 75 5.02 -2.07 -21.65
CA ARG A 75 5.42 -1.67 -23.02
C ARG A 75 6.38 -2.66 -23.67
N LYS A 76 7.23 -3.30 -22.88
CA LYS A 76 8.27 -4.21 -23.36
C LYS A 76 7.68 -5.52 -23.91
N TYR A 77 6.51 -5.94 -23.43
CA TYR A 77 5.95 -7.27 -23.72
C TYR A 77 5.00 -7.31 -24.91
N HIS A 78 4.48 -6.16 -25.38
CA HIS A 78 3.40 -6.15 -26.37
C HIS A 78 3.84 -5.55 -27.70
N ARG A 79 4.10 -6.44 -28.70
CA ARG A 79 4.51 -6.05 -30.06
C ARG A 79 3.32 -5.72 -30.97
N ASN A 80 2.16 -6.33 -30.77
CA ASN A 80 0.98 -6.15 -31.61
C ASN A 80 0.06 -5.05 -31.08
N GLU A 81 -0.51 -4.21 -31.95
CA GLU A 81 -1.37 -3.07 -31.57
C GLU A 81 -2.64 -3.48 -30.83
N LYS A 82 -3.31 -4.59 -31.20
CA LYS A 82 -4.49 -5.10 -30.49
C LYS A 82 -4.14 -5.55 -29.07
N SER A 83 -3.00 -6.21 -28.90
CA SER A 83 -2.46 -6.64 -27.62
C SER A 83 -2.10 -5.44 -26.73
N LYS A 84 -1.48 -4.40 -27.30
CA LYS A 84 -1.17 -3.16 -26.58
C LYS A 84 -2.40 -2.45 -26.04
N LEU A 85 -3.49 -2.38 -26.81
CA LEU A 85 -4.71 -1.72 -26.37
C LEU A 85 -5.39 -2.47 -25.22
N LYS A 86 -5.47 -3.81 -25.32
CA LYS A 86 -6.03 -4.68 -24.27
C LYS A 86 -5.22 -4.56 -22.98
N MET A 87 -3.89 -4.55 -23.08
CA MET A 87 -3.01 -4.41 -21.93
C MET A 87 -3.12 -3.02 -21.27
N LYS A 88 -3.19 -1.94 -22.05
CA LYS A 88 -3.44 -0.60 -21.47
C LYS A 88 -4.73 -0.55 -20.67
N SER A 89 -5.80 -1.17 -21.17
CA SER A 89 -7.07 -1.27 -20.44
C SER A 89 -6.91 -2.03 -19.13
N GLN A 90 -6.15 -3.13 -19.12
CA GLN A 90 -5.89 -3.93 -17.91
C GLN A 90 -5.03 -3.16 -16.89
N VAL A 91 -3.98 -2.48 -17.35
CA VAL A 91 -3.13 -1.62 -16.49
C VAL A 91 -3.98 -0.52 -15.85
N LEU A 92 -4.84 0.15 -16.64
CA LEU A 92 -5.72 1.19 -16.11
C LEU A 92 -6.73 0.63 -15.09
N ALA A 93 -7.22 -0.59 -15.29
CA ALA A 93 -8.08 -1.25 -14.32
C ALA A 93 -7.34 -1.50 -12.99
N TRP A 94 -6.14 -2.08 -13.01
CA TRP A 94 -5.33 -2.27 -11.80
C TRP A 94 -4.93 -0.94 -11.15
N TYR A 95 -4.60 0.06 -11.95
CA TYR A 95 -4.27 1.39 -11.44
C TYR A 95 -5.48 2.06 -10.75
N THR A 96 -6.69 1.89 -11.28
CA THR A 96 -7.91 2.36 -10.63
C THR A 96 -8.11 1.69 -9.28
N GLU A 97 -7.86 0.38 -9.17
CA GLU A 97 -7.91 -0.35 -7.91
C GLU A 97 -6.82 0.12 -6.92
N TYR A 98 -5.62 0.39 -7.43
CA TYR A 98 -4.54 0.98 -6.62
C TYR A 98 -4.96 2.35 -6.06
N LEU A 99 -5.55 3.23 -6.87
CA LEU A 99 -6.02 4.54 -6.41
C LEU A 99 -7.12 4.42 -5.35
N PHE A 100 -7.99 3.42 -5.48
CA PHE A 100 -8.98 3.12 -4.45
C PHE A 100 -8.31 2.69 -3.13
N GLY A 101 -7.33 1.80 -3.18
CA GLY A 101 -6.54 1.39 -2.02
C GLY A 101 -5.80 2.56 -1.38
N LEU A 102 -5.24 3.45 -2.20
CA LEU A 102 -4.58 4.67 -1.73
C LEU A 102 -5.56 5.62 -1.03
N LEU A 103 -6.74 5.86 -1.61
CA LEU A 103 -7.79 6.67 -1.00
C LEU A 103 -8.25 6.07 0.33
N LEU A 104 -8.44 4.74 0.39
CA LEU A 104 -8.79 4.04 1.62
C LEU A 104 -7.72 4.24 2.69
N ASN A 105 -6.43 4.11 2.31
CA ASN A 105 -5.30 4.33 3.21
C ASN A 105 -5.29 5.75 3.79
N VAL A 106 -5.42 6.76 2.94
CA VAL A 106 -5.50 8.17 3.37
C VAL A 106 -6.69 8.37 4.30
N THR A 107 -7.86 7.84 3.96
CA THR A 107 -9.08 7.98 4.77
C THR A 107 -8.90 7.39 6.17
N VAL A 108 -8.33 6.19 6.28
CA VAL A 108 -8.06 5.55 7.57
C VAL A 108 -7.08 6.37 8.40
N VAL A 109 -5.98 6.82 7.79
CA VAL A 109 -4.96 7.65 8.46
C VAL A 109 -5.55 8.97 8.96
N GLN A 110 -6.32 9.68 8.13
CA GLN A 110 -6.92 10.96 8.50
C GLN A 110 -8.00 10.79 9.59
N THR A 111 -8.77 9.70 9.52
CA THR A 111 -9.74 9.36 10.56
C THR A 111 -9.05 9.15 11.91
N LEU A 112 -7.98 8.36 11.96
CA LEU A 112 -7.21 8.12 13.19
C LEU A 112 -6.54 9.39 13.70
N LYS A 113 -6.00 10.24 12.80
CA LYS A 113 -5.46 11.56 13.19
C LYS A 113 -6.50 12.44 13.86
N LEU A 114 -7.71 12.47 13.30
CA LEU A 114 -8.81 13.24 13.87
C LEU A 114 -9.26 12.66 15.23
N MET A 115 -9.37 11.34 15.34
CA MET A 115 -9.86 10.68 16.56
C MET A 115 -8.85 10.79 17.73
N VAL A 116 -7.54 10.69 17.43
CA VAL A 116 -6.51 10.67 18.49
C VAL A 116 -6.13 12.08 18.92
N GLY A 117 -5.87 13.01 18.00
CA GLY A 117 -5.48 14.38 18.31
C GLY A 117 -4.16 14.47 19.11
N SER A 118 -3.14 13.67 18.72
CA SER A 118 -1.86 13.59 19.44
C SER A 118 -0.93 14.75 19.12
N PRO A 119 -0.30 15.42 20.13
CA PRO A 119 0.69 16.46 19.92
C PRO A 119 1.92 15.94 19.14
N ARG A 120 2.52 16.82 18.33
CA ARG A 120 3.78 16.53 17.61
C ARG A 120 5.01 16.93 18.42
N PRO A 121 6.22 16.42 18.09
CA PRO A 121 7.45 16.81 18.76
C PRO A 121 7.73 18.32 18.78
N HIS A 122 7.21 19.09 17.81
CA HIS A 122 7.34 20.55 17.73
C HIS A 122 6.11 21.31 18.27
N PHE A 123 5.32 20.68 19.14
CA PHE A 123 4.03 21.19 19.60
C PHE A 123 4.13 22.55 20.26
N PHE A 124 5.03 22.72 21.22
CA PHE A 124 5.18 24.01 21.93
C PHE A 124 5.61 25.16 21.02
N ASP A 125 6.41 24.87 19.99
CA ASP A 125 6.82 25.89 19.02
C ASP A 125 5.67 26.34 18.11
N THR A 126 4.82 25.42 17.67
CA THR A 126 3.79 25.67 16.66
C THR A 126 2.40 25.95 17.24
N CYS A 127 2.02 25.36 18.37
CA CYS A 127 0.74 25.62 19.06
C CYS A 127 0.85 26.83 20.00
N GLN A 128 1.92 26.88 20.80
CA GLN A 128 2.10 27.85 21.91
C GLN A 128 0.85 27.90 22.79
N PRO A 129 0.52 26.79 23.49
CA PRO A 129 -0.71 26.70 24.25
C PRO A 129 -0.71 27.72 25.38
N GLU A 130 -1.84 28.42 25.61
CA GLU A 130 -2.01 29.42 26.65
C GLU A 130 -1.72 28.83 28.03
N GLU A 131 -2.15 27.59 28.23
CA GLU A 131 -2.00 26.88 29.51
C GLU A 131 -0.54 26.56 29.85
N ALA A 132 0.36 26.51 28.86
CA ALA A 132 1.78 26.30 29.09
C ALA A 132 2.46 27.49 29.80
N LEU A 133 1.84 28.68 29.76
CA LEU A 133 2.35 29.87 30.44
C LEU A 133 2.12 29.85 31.97
N SER A 134 1.10 29.12 32.40
CA SER A 134 0.66 29.06 33.80
C SER A 134 0.97 27.74 34.50
N CYS A 135 1.29 26.69 33.75
CA CYS A 135 1.52 25.36 34.29
C CYS A 135 2.90 25.25 34.99
N GLN A 136 2.98 24.45 36.05
CA GLN A 136 4.18 24.33 36.87
C GLN A 136 4.69 22.90 36.97
N GLY A 137 5.99 22.73 36.95
CA GLY A 137 6.65 21.45 37.17
C GLY A 137 6.27 20.40 36.12
N SER A 138 5.83 19.21 36.56
CA SER A 138 5.39 18.09 35.71
C SER A 138 3.86 17.91 35.76
N GLU A 139 3.11 18.98 35.75
CA GLU A 139 1.65 18.95 35.72
C GLU A 139 1.16 18.47 34.33
N TYR A 140 0.07 17.68 34.31
CA TYR A 140 -0.59 17.23 33.05
C TYR A 140 -1.75 18.17 32.73
N VAL A 141 -1.66 18.81 31.59
CA VAL A 141 -2.70 19.68 31.03
C VAL A 141 -3.56 18.87 30.07
N GLN A 142 -4.82 18.62 30.46
CA GLN A 142 -5.71 17.75 29.67
C GLN A 142 -6.30 18.46 28.44
N THR A 143 -6.66 19.74 28.60
CA THR A 143 -7.24 20.56 27.53
C THR A 143 -6.42 21.81 27.35
N TYR A 144 -6.28 22.26 26.12
CA TYR A 144 -5.45 23.41 25.78
C TYR A 144 -6.02 24.20 24.60
N THR A 145 -5.63 25.46 24.53
CA THR A 145 -5.96 26.37 23.45
C THR A 145 -4.69 26.87 22.78
N CYS A 146 -4.53 26.66 21.48
CA CYS A 146 -3.39 27.16 20.74
C CYS A 146 -3.51 28.66 20.48
N THR A 147 -2.52 29.46 20.88
CA THR A 147 -2.47 30.90 20.54
C THR A 147 -2.25 31.09 19.04
N LYS A 148 -1.49 30.20 18.41
CA LYS A 148 -1.29 30.16 16.94
C LYS A 148 -2.31 29.25 16.26
N ALA A 149 -3.58 29.67 16.22
CA ALA A 149 -4.69 28.86 15.71
C ALA A 149 -4.47 28.33 14.27
N VAL A 150 -3.78 29.06 13.41
CA VAL A 150 -3.45 28.64 12.02
C VAL A 150 -2.60 27.35 12.00
N TRP A 151 -1.78 27.10 13.02
CA TRP A 151 -0.90 25.95 13.11
C TRP A 151 -1.49 24.79 13.92
N GLN A 152 -2.62 24.99 14.58
CA GLN A 152 -3.26 23.96 15.43
C GLN A 152 -3.38 22.63 14.71
N HIS A 153 -3.80 22.65 13.42
CA HIS A 153 -3.96 21.45 12.61
C HIS A 153 -2.68 20.68 12.31
N GLN A 154 -1.53 21.36 12.38
CA GLN A 154 -0.24 20.73 12.20
C GLN A 154 0.39 20.29 13.53
N SER A 155 -0.01 20.94 14.63
CA SER A 155 0.57 20.71 15.94
C SER A 155 -0.01 19.50 16.67
N ASP A 156 -1.31 19.21 16.46
CA ASP A 156 -2.09 18.21 17.22
C ASP A 156 -2.41 16.91 16.44
N LYS A 157 -1.80 16.67 15.29
CA LYS A 157 -2.09 15.50 14.44
C LYS A 157 -0.83 14.71 14.12
N SER A 158 -0.16 14.24 15.18
CA SER A 158 1.02 13.43 15.04
C SER A 158 0.68 12.00 14.64
N PHE A 159 -0.18 11.33 15.37
CA PHE A 159 -0.48 9.90 15.21
C PHE A 159 -1.67 9.64 14.29
N PRO A 160 -1.53 8.66 13.36
CA PRO A 160 -0.33 8.01 12.86
C PRO A 160 0.37 8.81 11.74
N SER A 161 1.61 8.42 11.34
CA SER A 161 2.33 9.09 10.26
C SER A 161 1.75 8.81 8.89
N GLY A 162 1.16 9.85 8.25
CA GLY A 162 0.62 9.76 6.89
C GLY A 162 1.70 9.64 5.82
N HIS A 163 2.84 10.33 5.98
CA HIS A 163 3.98 10.23 5.06
C HIS A 163 4.50 8.79 4.97
N THR A 164 4.69 8.14 6.11
CA THR A 164 5.13 6.74 6.17
C THR A 164 4.13 5.81 5.53
N SER A 165 2.85 5.96 5.87
CA SER A 165 1.80 5.10 5.34
C SER A 165 1.68 5.19 3.81
N LEU A 166 1.69 6.40 3.25
CA LEU A 166 1.63 6.62 1.80
C LEU A 166 2.88 6.14 1.07
N ALA A 167 4.06 6.47 1.60
CA ALA A 167 5.33 6.10 0.97
C ALA A 167 5.50 4.57 0.91
N LEU A 168 5.18 3.86 2.00
CA LEU A 168 5.23 2.40 2.04
C LEU A 168 4.17 1.77 1.15
N HIS A 169 2.93 2.29 1.16
CA HIS A 169 1.87 1.79 0.29
C HIS A 169 2.30 1.83 -1.19
N ALA A 170 2.79 2.98 -1.66
CA ALA A 170 3.23 3.14 -3.04
C ALA A 170 4.52 2.37 -3.35
N GLY A 171 5.53 2.46 -2.48
CA GLY A 171 6.83 1.82 -2.70
C GLY A 171 6.76 0.30 -2.76
N ILE A 172 6.04 -0.33 -1.84
CA ILE A 172 5.85 -1.79 -1.82
C ILE A 172 4.94 -2.23 -2.98
N PHE A 173 3.87 -1.45 -3.30
CA PHE A 173 3.03 -1.73 -4.46
C PHE A 173 3.84 -1.80 -5.75
N ILE A 174 4.67 -0.78 -6.02
CA ILE A 174 5.54 -0.72 -7.20
C ILE A 174 6.52 -1.89 -7.21
N ALA A 175 7.21 -2.14 -6.08
CA ALA A 175 8.18 -3.23 -5.98
C ALA A 175 7.52 -4.59 -6.24
N TYR A 176 6.36 -4.84 -5.66
CA TYR A 176 5.61 -6.08 -5.86
C TYR A 176 5.08 -6.21 -7.29
N TYR A 177 4.53 -5.13 -7.88
CA TYR A 177 4.09 -5.11 -9.27
C TYR A 177 5.23 -5.49 -10.23
N MET A 178 6.40 -4.86 -10.08
CA MET A 178 7.57 -5.19 -10.88
C MET A 178 7.99 -6.64 -10.71
N ARG A 179 7.94 -7.18 -9.48
CA ARG A 179 8.26 -8.59 -9.22
C ARG A 179 7.30 -9.55 -9.93
N ARG A 180 6.03 -9.19 -10.05
CA ARG A 180 4.99 -10.03 -10.68
C ARG A 180 4.94 -9.90 -12.20
N ARG A 181 5.28 -8.73 -12.74
CA ARG A 181 5.02 -8.37 -14.13
C ARG A 181 6.25 -8.07 -14.97
N ALA A 182 7.39 -7.76 -14.38
CA ALA A 182 8.61 -7.50 -15.12
C ALA A 182 9.52 -8.73 -15.16
N GLU A 183 10.33 -8.84 -16.23
CA GLU A 183 11.38 -9.87 -16.30
C GLU A 183 12.41 -9.67 -15.19
N ASP A 184 12.91 -10.78 -14.67
CA ASP A 184 13.89 -10.80 -13.59
C ASP A 184 15.27 -10.37 -14.10
N THR A 185 15.51 -9.08 -14.12
CA THR A 185 16.77 -8.46 -14.54
C THR A 185 17.40 -7.69 -13.39
N ARG A 186 18.73 -7.49 -13.44
CA ARG A 186 19.45 -6.68 -12.44
C ARG A 186 18.88 -5.27 -12.33
N ALA A 187 18.44 -4.68 -13.45
CA ALA A 187 17.82 -3.36 -13.47
C ALA A 187 16.50 -3.32 -12.68
N ILE A 188 15.69 -4.38 -12.77
CA ILE A 188 14.43 -4.49 -12.00
C ILE A 188 14.72 -4.62 -10.50
N TRP A 189 15.68 -5.44 -10.10
CA TRP A 189 16.10 -5.54 -8.69
C TRP A 189 16.58 -4.20 -8.14
N SER A 190 17.41 -3.47 -8.91
CA SER A 190 17.87 -2.14 -8.51
C SER A 190 16.73 -1.14 -8.36
N LEU A 191 15.76 -1.16 -9.27
CA LEU A 191 14.59 -0.27 -9.23
C LEU A 191 13.66 -0.60 -8.05
N GLN A 192 13.44 -1.89 -7.76
CA GLN A 192 12.70 -2.32 -6.56
C GLN A 192 13.40 -1.83 -5.29
N GLY A 193 14.71 -2.04 -5.18
CA GLY A 193 15.52 -1.55 -4.07
C GLY A 193 15.40 -0.04 -3.91
N LEU A 194 15.48 0.72 -5.00
CA LEU A 194 15.35 2.18 -4.98
C LEU A 194 13.98 2.64 -4.48
N THR A 195 12.89 2.01 -4.92
CA THR A 195 11.53 2.38 -4.44
C THR A 195 11.34 2.07 -2.96
N LEU A 196 11.85 0.95 -2.47
CA LEU A 196 11.79 0.61 -1.05
C LEU A 196 12.68 1.53 -0.19
N LEU A 197 13.90 1.84 -0.66
CA LEU A 197 14.79 2.77 0.03
C LEU A 197 14.21 4.18 0.07
N SER A 198 13.55 4.64 -1.00
CA SER A 198 12.89 5.97 -1.01
C SER A 198 11.73 6.03 -0.01
N ALA A 199 10.94 4.95 0.13
CA ALA A 199 9.88 4.86 1.11
C ALA A 199 10.43 4.85 2.56
N LEU A 200 11.53 4.13 2.79
CA LEU A 200 12.24 4.13 4.07
C LEU A 200 12.81 5.51 4.39
N TYR A 201 13.49 6.15 3.43
CA TYR A 201 14.00 7.51 3.57
C TYR A 201 12.91 8.50 3.94
N CYS A 202 11.76 8.46 3.23
CA CYS A 202 10.60 9.28 3.57
C CYS A 202 10.12 9.04 5.02
N SER A 203 10.10 7.79 5.47
CA SER A 203 9.67 7.43 6.82
C SER A 203 10.64 7.93 7.90
N VAL A 204 11.95 7.75 7.69
CA VAL A 204 13.01 8.19 8.61
C VAL A 204 13.09 9.72 8.67
N SER A 205 12.90 10.41 7.54
CA SER A 205 12.89 11.88 7.52
C SER A 205 11.85 12.49 8.48
N ARG A 206 10.75 11.77 8.77
CA ARG A 206 9.74 12.25 9.73
C ARG A 206 10.26 12.34 11.16
N LEU A 207 11.20 11.46 11.51
CA LEU A 207 11.87 11.50 12.82
C LEU A 207 12.91 12.63 12.86
N SER A 208 13.74 12.73 11.84
CA SER A 208 14.78 13.76 11.73
C SER A 208 14.20 15.18 11.67
N ASP A 209 13.05 15.35 11.02
CA ASP A 209 12.34 16.64 10.93
C ASP A 209 11.52 16.95 12.20
N HIS A 210 11.56 16.12 13.24
CA HIS A 210 10.72 16.22 14.44
C HIS A 210 9.23 16.41 14.15
N ARG A 211 8.75 15.77 13.05
CA ARG A 211 7.33 15.84 12.65
C ARG A 211 6.48 14.76 13.30
N HIS A 212 7.09 13.66 13.68
CA HIS A 212 6.46 12.49 14.26
C HIS A 212 7.36 11.82 15.29
N HIS A 213 6.75 11.19 16.29
CA HIS A 213 7.44 10.27 17.19
C HIS A 213 7.67 8.93 16.46
N TRP A 214 8.61 8.11 16.95
CA TRP A 214 8.93 6.82 16.32
C TRP A 214 7.72 5.87 16.27
N TRP A 215 6.85 5.90 17.29
CA TRP A 215 5.63 5.09 17.31
C TRP A 215 4.59 5.55 16.28
N ASP A 216 4.52 6.83 15.93
CA ASP A 216 3.64 7.34 14.86
C ASP A 216 4.06 6.78 13.50
N VAL A 217 5.39 6.70 13.28
CA VAL A 217 6.00 6.13 12.06
C VAL A 217 5.71 4.64 12.00
N LEU A 218 5.92 3.92 13.11
CA LEU A 218 5.61 2.50 13.20
C LEU A 218 4.12 2.22 12.96
N ALA A 219 3.24 2.99 13.59
CA ALA A 219 1.79 2.88 13.37
C ALA A 219 1.40 3.16 11.91
N GLY A 220 2.00 4.18 11.28
CA GLY A 220 1.78 4.46 9.85
C GLY A 220 2.20 3.29 8.94
N ALA A 221 3.32 2.65 9.26
CA ALA A 221 3.80 1.46 8.55
C ALA A 221 2.87 0.25 8.73
N THR A 222 2.46 -0.04 9.97
CA THR A 222 1.57 -1.16 10.27
C THR A 222 0.18 -1.00 9.68
N LEU A 223 -0.32 0.22 9.55
CA LEU A 223 -1.60 0.52 8.89
C LEU A 223 -1.53 0.37 7.37
N ALA A 224 -0.41 0.73 6.76
CA ALA A 224 -0.24 0.62 5.32
C ALA A 224 -0.30 -0.83 4.82
N LEU A 225 0.28 -1.78 5.57
CA LEU A 225 0.44 -3.16 5.13
C LEU A 225 -0.87 -3.90 4.87
N PRO A 226 -1.86 -3.96 5.79
CA PRO A 226 -3.11 -4.67 5.53
C PRO A 226 -3.93 -4.04 4.41
N ILE A 227 -3.92 -2.71 4.28
CA ILE A 227 -4.63 -2.01 3.20
C ILE A 227 -3.95 -2.31 1.85
N LEU A 228 -2.63 -2.34 1.82
CA LEU A 228 -1.85 -2.70 0.64
C LEU A 228 -2.10 -4.17 0.25
N LEU A 229 -2.06 -5.10 1.20
CA LEU A 229 -2.36 -6.51 0.95
C LEU A 229 -3.77 -6.69 0.39
N TYR A 230 -4.76 -6.01 0.97
CA TYR A 230 -6.11 -5.96 0.44
C TYR A 230 -6.15 -5.44 -0.99
N THR A 231 -5.43 -4.35 -1.28
CA THR A 231 -5.33 -3.77 -2.62
C THR A 231 -4.73 -4.75 -3.63
N ILE A 232 -3.63 -5.40 -3.30
CA ILE A 232 -2.92 -6.31 -4.20
C ILE A 232 -3.72 -7.60 -4.41
N LEU A 233 -4.14 -8.26 -3.32
CA LEU A 233 -4.69 -9.61 -3.39
C LEU A 233 -6.16 -9.61 -3.85
N PHE A 234 -6.97 -8.69 -3.31
CA PHE A 234 -8.42 -8.71 -3.56
C PHE A 234 -8.83 -7.73 -4.66
N LEU A 235 -8.26 -6.53 -4.72
CA LEU A 235 -8.66 -5.53 -5.70
C LEU A 235 -7.94 -5.75 -7.03
N CYS A 236 -6.62 -5.86 -7.03
CA CYS A 236 -5.81 -6.11 -8.22
C CYS A 236 -5.73 -7.60 -8.60
N LYS A 237 -6.31 -8.51 -7.80
CA LYS A 237 -6.29 -9.96 -8.03
C LYS A 237 -4.89 -10.48 -8.33
N ASN A 238 -3.93 -10.03 -7.52
CA ASN A 238 -2.52 -10.41 -7.64
C ASN A 238 -1.92 -10.17 -9.04
N PHE A 239 -2.48 -9.21 -9.79
CA PHE A 239 -2.10 -8.87 -11.18
C PHE A 239 -2.27 -10.02 -12.17
N GLU A 240 -3.21 -10.91 -11.93
CA GLU A 240 -3.56 -11.98 -12.87
C GLU A 240 -4.41 -11.44 -14.03
N CYS A 241 -4.10 -11.88 -15.23
CA CYS A 241 -4.87 -11.51 -16.42
C CYS A 241 -6.13 -12.36 -16.50
N SER A 242 -7.29 -11.81 -16.22
CA SER A 242 -8.57 -12.50 -16.34
C SER A 242 -9.10 -12.40 -17.77
N GLY A 243 -9.36 -13.56 -18.43
CA GLY A 243 -10.16 -13.63 -19.66
C GLY A 243 -9.40 -13.41 -20.97
N ILE A 244 -8.15 -13.82 -21.04
CA ILE A 244 -7.45 -14.04 -22.32
C ILE A 244 -7.43 -15.55 -22.52
N GLU A 245 -8.18 -16.08 -23.54
CA GLU A 245 -7.90 -17.41 -24.06
C GLU A 245 -6.41 -17.49 -24.39
N PRO A 246 -5.76 -18.62 -24.08
CA PRO A 246 -4.34 -18.79 -24.33
C PRO A 246 -4.07 -18.87 -25.85
N ASP A 247 -4.04 -17.70 -26.49
CA ASP A 247 -3.25 -17.53 -27.70
C ASP A 247 -1.82 -17.37 -27.20
N THR A 248 -1.16 -18.43 -27.24
CA THR A 248 0.09 -19.02 -26.78
C THR A 248 1.26 -18.16 -26.26
N ASP A 249 1.22 -16.83 -26.17
CA ASP A 249 2.46 -16.08 -25.81
C ASP A 249 2.34 -14.93 -24.81
N GLN A 250 1.22 -14.69 -24.12
CA GLN A 250 1.02 -13.31 -23.62
C GLN A 250 0.59 -13.09 -22.17
N CYS A 251 0.44 -14.11 -21.36
CA CYS A 251 0.22 -13.92 -19.92
C CYS A 251 0.99 -14.96 -19.09
N THR A 252 2.31 -14.96 -19.25
CA THR A 252 3.18 -15.80 -18.41
C THR A 252 3.23 -15.21 -17.02
N THR A 253 2.33 -15.64 -16.16
CA THR A 253 2.52 -15.55 -14.72
C THR A 253 3.70 -16.45 -14.41
N THR A 254 4.84 -15.87 -14.06
CA THR A 254 5.96 -16.64 -13.53
C THR A 254 5.53 -17.16 -12.16
N SER A 255 4.81 -18.28 -12.14
CA SER A 255 4.59 -19.06 -10.94
C SER A 255 5.94 -19.65 -10.52
N ILE A 256 6.60 -19.00 -9.57
CA ILE A 256 7.89 -19.45 -8.98
C ILE A 256 7.68 -20.66 -8.03
N THR A 257 6.51 -21.25 -8.02
CA THR A 257 6.23 -22.42 -7.18
C THR A 257 5.53 -23.48 -7.99
N ASP A 258 6.20 -24.17 -8.90
CA ASP A 258 5.90 -25.57 -9.21
C ASP A 258 6.82 -26.17 -10.29
N LYS A 259 8.13 -26.18 -10.07
CA LYS A 259 9.03 -27.02 -10.87
C LYS A 259 9.71 -28.12 -10.07
N SER A 260 9.33 -28.35 -8.80
CA SER A 260 9.95 -29.37 -7.97
C SER A 260 9.07 -30.60 -7.67
N HIS A 261 7.80 -30.65 -8.15
CA HIS A 261 6.92 -31.79 -7.84
C HIS A 261 6.40 -32.63 -9.03
N ILE A 262 6.75 -32.32 -10.29
CA ILE A 262 6.23 -33.07 -11.46
C ILE A 262 7.22 -34.13 -11.98
N ASN A 263 8.46 -34.18 -11.54
CA ASN A 263 9.44 -35.16 -12.02
C ASN A 263 9.56 -36.45 -11.17
N VAL A 264 8.71 -36.65 -10.15
CA VAL A 264 8.77 -37.90 -9.34
C VAL A 264 7.69 -38.92 -9.73
N HIS A 265 6.62 -38.53 -10.46
CA HIS A 265 5.55 -39.46 -10.85
C HIS A 265 5.63 -40.04 -12.25
N ALA A 266 6.57 -39.57 -13.09
CA ALA A 266 6.74 -40.14 -14.46
C ALA A 266 7.78 -41.27 -14.53
N ALA A 267 8.51 -41.56 -13.48
CA ALA A 267 9.56 -42.59 -13.43
C ALA A 267 9.10 -43.94 -12.83
N THR A 268 7.85 -44.06 -12.37
CA THR A 268 7.37 -45.29 -11.69
C THR A 268 6.33 -46.09 -12.48
N ILE A 269 6.02 -45.75 -13.74
CA ILE A 269 5.02 -46.46 -14.55
C ILE A 269 5.63 -47.21 -15.74
N SER A 270 6.94 -47.28 -15.92
CA SER A 270 7.58 -47.96 -17.06
C SER A 270 8.36 -49.25 -16.71
N SER A 271 8.08 -49.89 -15.58
CA SER A 271 8.79 -51.14 -15.20
C SER A 271 7.89 -52.34 -14.81
N GLU A 272 6.60 -52.38 -15.21
CA GLU A 272 5.76 -53.56 -15.00
C GLU A 272 4.86 -53.79 -16.21
N SER A 273 5.38 -54.48 -17.24
CA SER A 273 4.63 -55.39 -18.13
C SER A 273 5.56 -56.05 -19.15
N GLU A 274 6.35 -57.00 -18.71
CA GLU A 274 6.90 -58.00 -19.63
C GLU A 274 7.18 -59.30 -18.86
N THR A 275 6.14 -60.12 -18.65
CA THR A 275 6.16 -61.58 -18.50
C THR A 275 4.74 -62.06 -18.62
N ASP A 276 4.46 -62.77 -19.68
CA ASP A 276 3.66 -63.96 -19.84
C ASP A 276 3.05 -64.07 -21.23
N ARG A 277 3.64 -64.91 -22.04
CA ARG A 277 2.87 -65.73 -23.01
C ARG A 277 3.53 -67.09 -23.22
N PRO A 278 2.73 -68.20 -23.15
CA PRO A 278 3.25 -69.53 -23.21
C PRO A 278 3.38 -70.05 -24.66
N HIS A 279 4.25 -71.08 -24.82
CA HIS A 279 4.47 -71.90 -25.98
C HIS A 279 3.21 -72.57 -26.52
N SER A 280 3.06 -72.60 -27.82
CA SER A 280 2.41 -73.69 -28.50
C SER A 280 3.14 -73.99 -29.82
N ASN A 281 3.63 -75.23 -29.91
CA ASN A 281 4.14 -75.96 -31.09
C ASN A 281 3.13 -75.97 -32.21
N VAL A 282 3.62 -76.07 -33.46
CA VAL A 282 3.23 -77.06 -34.51
C VAL A 282 4.19 -76.87 -35.68
N THR A 283 4.99 -77.83 -35.88
CA THR A 283 5.39 -78.71 -36.95
C THR A 283 5.04 -78.42 -38.42
N GLU A 284 6.05 -78.75 -39.25
CA GLU A 284 6.00 -79.36 -40.62
C GLU A 284 5.84 -78.34 -41.79
N VAL A 285 6.41 -78.58 -43.01
CA VAL A 285 7.24 -79.58 -43.66
C VAL A 285 7.51 -79.05 -45.11
N HIS A 286 8.66 -79.40 -45.70
CA HIS A 286 8.99 -79.51 -47.17
C HIS A 286 8.89 -78.20 -48.01
N THR A 287 9.79 -77.95 -48.85
CA THR A 287 10.78 -78.56 -49.75
C THR A 287 11.93 -77.61 -50.01
#